data_fa583fa551f156590a479dca771f5cdc
#
_entry.id   fa583fa551f156590a479dca771f5cdc
#
_cell.length_a   1.000
_cell.length_b   1.000
_cell.length_c   1.000
_cell.angle_alpha   90.00
_cell.angle_beta   90.00
_cell.angle_gamma   90.00
#
_symmetry.space_group_name_H-M   'P 1'
#
loop_
_entity.id
_entity.type
_entity.pdbx_description
1 polymer ?
#
loop_
_entity_poly.entity_id
_entity_poly.type
_entity_poly.pdbx_seq_one_letter_code
_entity_poly.pdbx_strand_id
1 'polypeptide(L)'
;MSITWSLDLSRCRAVLFDVDGTLAETERDGHLPAFNQAFEQAGLGWHWTPQDYAWLLKTTGGYERMQVWARHVGDEQALSTDGLDRLRQAHQLKNRLYAQIVQTGELPLRPGLLAWMADLEKAGCPWGVVTTTSRGNWDVLWANSFRDSGLRDPAVIVCGEDVAHKKPDPEAYQLAADRLGLQPSDCLAVEDSPNGLKAAQAIGMPCLVVKSFYFEQADFTGACQVLDSHSQVRVCAPA
;
A
#
# COMPACT_ATOMS: atom_id res chain seq x y z
N MET A 1 -25.44 11.50 -6.98
CA MET A 1 -24.80 11.05 -8.24
C MET A 1 -23.36 10.75 -7.88
N SER A 2 -22.88 9.50 -8.06
CA SER A 2 -21.47 9.19 -7.82
C SER A 2 -20.63 9.92 -8.87
N ILE A 3 -19.61 10.65 -8.42
CA ILE A 3 -18.63 11.28 -9.32
C ILE A 3 -17.90 10.17 -10.07
N THR A 4 -17.91 10.21 -11.40
CA THR A 4 -17.13 9.31 -12.24
C THR A 4 -15.93 10.09 -12.77
N TRP A 5 -14.72 9.55 -12.58
CA TRP A 5 -13.49 10.13 -13.10
C TRP A 5 -12.99 9.34 -14.31
N SER A 6 -12.52 10.05 -15.34
CA SER A 6 -12.07 9.45 -16.59
C SER A 6 -10.55 9.53 -16.69
N LEU A 7 -9.88 8.38 -16.78
CA LEU A 7 -8.45 8.26 -17.04
C LEU A 7 -8.20 8.41 -18.55
N ASP A 8 -7.50 9.46 -18.92
CA ASP A 8 -7.07 9.74 -20.30
C ASP A 8 -5.72 9.06 -20.58
N LEU A 9 -5.75 7.97 -21.33
CA LEU A 9 -4.55 7.21 -21.72
C LEU A 9 -3.68 7.91 -22.76
N SER A 10 -4.10 9.04 -23.34
CA SER A 10 -3.20 9.84 -24.19
C SER A 10 -2.09 10.52 -23.38
N ARG A 11 -2.31 10.67 -22.04
CA ARG A 11 -1.41 11.30 -21.09
C ARG A 11 -0.85 10.37 -20.03
N CYS A 12 -1.34 9.13 -19.95
CA CYS A 12 -0.94 8.16 -18.96
C CYS A 12 -0.47 6.89 -19.65
N ARG A 13 0.80 6.56 -19.51
CA ARG A 13 1.45 5.41 -20.15
C ARG A 13 1.59 4.22 -19.21
N ALA A 14 1.44 4.41 -17.90
CA ALA A 14 1.41 3.35 -16.92
C ALA A 14 0.65 3.79 -15.66
N VAL A 15 -0.01 2.83 -14.98
CA VAL A 15 -0.66 3.06 -13.68
C VAL A 15 0.07 2.29 -12.60
N LEU A 16 0.49 2.98 -11.54
CA LEU A 16 1.28 2.44 -10.45
C LEU A 16 0.44 2.43 -9.16
N PHE A 17 0.05 1.25 -8.73
CA PHE A 17 -0.79 1.08 -7.54
C PHE A 17 0.05 0.90 -6.29
N ASP A 18 -0.28 1.62 -5.22
CA ASP A 18 0.05 1.19 -3.88
C ASP A 18 -0.77 -0.06 -3.52
N VAL A 19 -0.46 -0.72 -2.40
CA VAL A 19 -1.08 -1.98 -1.98
C VAL A 19 -2.00 -1.80 -0.79
N ASP A 20 -1.42 -1.40 0.35
CA ASP A 20 -2.08 -1.43 1.66
C ASP A 20 -3.08 -0.26 1.79
N GLY A 21 -4.38 -0.57 1.83
CA GLY A 21 -5.46 0.41 1.76
C GLY A 21 -5.87 0.79 0.34
N THR A 22 -5.00 0.58 -0.65
CA THR A 22 -5.28 0.87 -2.07
C THR A 22 -5.90 -0.32 -2.79
N LEU A 23 -5.27 -1.50 -2.81
CA LEU A 23 -5.81 -2.70 -3.46
C LEU A 23 -6.79 -3.47 -2.57
N ALA A 24 -6.51 -3.52 -1.28
CA ALA A 24 -7.34 -4.15 -0.25
C ALA A 24 -7.19 -3.39 1.07
N GLU A 25 -8.15 -3.54 1.99
CA GLU A 25 -8.08 -2.93 3.34
C GLU A 25 -7.12 -3.73 4.26
N THR A 26 -5.91 -4.01 3.75
CA THR A 26 -4.90 -4.84 4.39
C THR A 26 -4.44 -4.28 5.74
N GLU A 27 -4.43 -2.96 5.93
CA GLU A 27 -4.03 -2.35 7.19
C GLU A 27 -5.04 -2.67 8.30
N ARG A 28 -6.34 -2.62 8.01
CA ARG A 28 -7.40 -2.92 8.97
C ARG A 28 -7.57 -4.42 9.20
N ASP A 29 -7.71 -5.18 8.11
CA ASP A 29 -8.18 -6.56 8.15
C ASP A 29 -7.04 -7.59 8.15
N GLY A 30 -5.83 -7.17 7.82
CA GLY A 30 -4.65 -8.02 7.73
C GLY A 30 -3.55 -7.64 8.72
N HIS A 31 -2.99 -6.42 8.57
CA HIS A 31 -1.80 -6.03 9.32
C HIS A 31 -2.06 -5.81 10.80
N LEU A 32 -3.09 -5.07 11.20
CA LEU A 32 -3.40 -4.84 12.61
C LEU A 32 -3.68 -6.15 13.38
N PRO A 33 -4.53 -7.07 12.90
CA PRO A 33 -4.71 -8.37 13.55
C PRO A 33 -3.40 -9.18 13.65
N ALA A 34 -2.57 -9.17 12.60
CA ALA A 34 -1.30 -9.88 12.61
C ALA A 34 -0.30 -9.29 13.62
N PHE A 35 -0.27 -7.96 13.81
CA PHE A 35 0.54 -7.33 14.84
C PHE A 35 0.11 -7.77 16.23
N ASN A 36 -1.18 -7.69 16.56
CA ASN A 36 -1.67 -8.05 17.89
C ASN A 36 -1.43 -9.52 18.21
N GLN A 37 -1.62 -10.44 17.26
CA GLN A 37 -1.27 -11.85 17.42
C GLN A 37 0.25 -12.04 17.62
N ALA A 38 1.08 -11.30 16.88
CA ALA A 38 2.53 -11.37 17.03
C ALA A 38 2.99 -10.85 18.39
N PHE A 39 2.40 -9.79 18.92
CA PHE A 39 2.71 -9.25 20.24
C PHE A 39 2.36 -10.24 21.33
N GLU A 40 1.20 -10.87 21.26
CA GLU A 40 0.78 -11.92 22.21
C GLU A 40 1.76 -13.09 22.18
N GLN A 41 2.06 -13.65 21.01
CA GLN A 41 2.95 -14.80 20.87
C GLN A 41 4.42 -14.49 21.23
N ALA A 42 4.87 -13.26 21.00
CA ALA A 42 6.21 -12.80 21.38
C ALA A 42 6.32 -12.36 22.86
N GLY A 43 5.20 -12.35 23.60
CA GLY A 43 5.16 -11.93 25.00
C GLY A 43 5.55 -10.46 25.21
N LEU A 44 5.18 -9.57 24.26
CA LEU A 44 5.49 -8.13 24.37
C LEU A 44 4.50 -7.38 25.27
N GLY A 45 3.35 -7.97 25.60
CA GLY A 45 2.32 -7.32 26.42
C GLY A 45 1.64 -6.12 25.74
N TRP A 46 1.88 -5.91 24.45
CA TRP A 46 1.29 -4.83 23.68
C TRP A 46 0.00 -5.28 22.98
N HIS A 47 -0.90 -4.33 22.82
CA HIS A 47 -2.10 -4.50 22.00
C HIS A 47 -2.44 -3.14 21.37
N TRP A 48 -2.49 -3.08 20.05
CA TRP A 48 -2.89 -1.87 19.33
C TRP A 48 -4.39 -1.87 19.08
N THR A 49 -5.06 -0.83 19.51
CA THR A 49 -6.42 -0.53 19.09
C THR A 49 -6.44 0.03 17.66
N PRO A 50 -7.59 0.07 16.97
CA PRO A 50 -7.69 0.76 15.69
C PRO A 50 -7.25 2.23 15.75
N GLN A 51 -7.46 2.92 16.88
CA GLN A 51 -7.05 4.31 17.09
C GLN A 51 -5.53 4.44 17.23
N ASP A 52 -4.90 3.55 18.00
CA ASP A 52 -3.42 3.50 18.10
C ASP A 52 -2.81 3.24 16.74
N TYR A 53 -3.39 2.30 15.99
CA TYR A 53 -2.89 1.94 14.68
C TYR A 53 -3.03 3.07 13.66
N ALA A 54 -4.16 3.79 13.66
CA ALA A 54 -4.37 4.97 12.81
C ALA A 54 -3.29 6.04 13.06
N TRP A 55 -2.91 6.25 14.33
CA TRP A 55 -1.82 7.16 14.67
C TRP A 55 -0.46 6.63 14.18
N LEU A 56 -0.19 5.33 14.36
CA LEU A 56 1.05 4.69 13.96
C LEU A 56 1.24 4.63 12.43
N LEU A 57 0.16 4.68 11.64
CA LEU A 57 0.22 4.73 10.18
C LEU A 57 0.90 5.99 9.62
N LYS A 58 1.10 7.03 10.44
CA LYS A 58 1.95 8.18 10.09
C LYS A 58 3.41 7.78 9.93
N THR A 59 3.82 6.67 10.54
CA THR A 59 5.15 6.07 10.41
C THR A 59 5.10 4.96 9.38
N THR A 60 5.88 5.09 8.32
CA THR A 60 5.98 4.08 7.28
C THR A 60 6.90 2.94 7.72
N GLY A 61 6.44 1.70 7.51
CA GLY A 61 7.16 0.48 7.88
C GLY A 61 6.71 -0.12 9.21
N GLY A 62 6.49 -1.45 9.20
CA GLY A 62 5.93 -2.15 10.36
C GLY A 62 6.90 -2.23 11.53
N TYR A 63 8.17 -2.48 11.27
CA TYR A 63 9.21 -2.51 12.30
C TYR A 63 9.43 -1.12 12.94
N GLU A 64 9.39 -0.08 12.14
CA GLU A 64 9.51 1.32 12.55
C GLU A 64 8.32 1.71 13.45
N ARG A 65 7.09 1.29 13.12
CA ARG A 65 5.89 1.47 13.96
C ARG A 65 6.07 0.85 15.34
N MET A 66 6.63 -0.36 15.43
CA MET A 66 6.89 -1.02 16.72
C MET A 66 7.87 -0.22 17.58
N GLN A 67 8.92 0.36 17.01
CA GLN A 67 9.86 1.21 17.74
C GLN A 67 9.23 2.52 18.20
N VAL A 68 8.37 3.13 17.37
CA VAL A 68 7.61 4.34 17.74
C VAL A 68 6.67 4.03 18.89
N TRP A 69 5.98 2.89 18.85
CA TRP A 69 5.13 2.45 19.94
C TRP A 69 5.91 2.23 21.24
N ALA A 70 7.04 1.53 21.20
CA ALA A 70 7.89 1.32 22.37
C ALA A 70 8.30 2.63 23.04
N ARG A 71 8.69 3.64 22.25
CA ARG A 71 8.99 4.99 22.77
C ARG A 71 7.76 5.65 23.39
N HIS A 72 6.60 5.51 22.75
CA HIS A 72 5.35 6.12 23.21
C HIS A 72 4.89 5.58 24.57
N VAL A 73 5.03 4.26 24.78
CA VAL A 73 4.62 3.62 26.04
C VAL A 73 5.76 3.56 27.10
N GLY A 74 6.94 4.08 26.76
CA GLY A 74 8.09 4.08 27.68
C GLY A 74 8.71 2.71 27.91
N ASP A 75 8.60 1.79 26.94
CA ASP A 75 9.21 0.45 27.01
C ASP A 75 10.69 0.52 26.62
N GLU A 76 11.53 0.96 27.57
CA GLU A 76 12.98 1.06 27.35
C GLU A 76 13.63 -0.29 27.10
N GLN A 77 13.08 -1.37 27.68
CA GLN A 77 13.59 -2.73 27.46
C GLN A 77 13.44 -3.15 26.01
N ALA A 78 12.30 -2.84 25.37
CA ALA A 78 12.10 -3.12 23.94
C ALA A 78 13.04 -2.30 23.04
N LEU A 79 13.56 -1.18 23.51
CA LEU A 79 14.50 -0.31 22.78
C LEU A 79 15.97 -0.62 23.07
N SER A 80 16.28 -1.53 23.99
CA SER A 80 17.64 -2.04 24.20
C SER A 80 18.13 -2.85 22.99
N THR A 81 19.43 -3.15 22.91
CA THR A 81 20.01 -3.96 21.82
C THR A 81 19.28 -5.29 21.68
N ASP A 82 19.11 -6.04 22.76
CA ASP A 82 18.41 -7.33 22.78
C ASP A 82 16.91 -7.15 22.50
N GLY A 83 16.32 -6.05 22.98
CA GLY A 83 14.93 -5.68 22.70
C GLY A 83 14.67 -5.43 21.22
N LEU A 84 15.55 -4.71 20.54
CA LEU A 84 15.44 -4.46 19.11
C LEU A 84 15.52 -5.76 18.30
N ASP A 85 16.31 -6.74 18.73
CA ASP A 85 16.34 -8.06 18.07
C ASP A 85 15.04 -8.83 18.30
N ARG A 86 14.46 -8.75 19.52
CA ARG A 86 13.12 -9.31 19.79
C ARG A 86 12.03 -8.63 18.93
N LEU A 87 12.09 -7.31 18.76
CA LEU A 87 11.17 -6.61 17.87
C LEU A 87 11.31 -7.06 16.42
N ARG A 88 12.53 -7.29 15.90
CA ARG A 88 12.74 -7.86 14.57
C ARG A 88 12.11 -9.25 14.42
N GLN A 89 12.30 -10.11 15.42
CA GLN A 89 11.69 -11.46 15.42
C GLN A 89 10.15 -11.38 15.49
N ALA A 90 9.60 -10.50 16.32
CA ALA A 90 8.16 -10.26 16.39
C ALA A 90 7.60 -9.71 15.06
N HIS A 91 8.33 -8.82 14.38
CA HIS A 91 7.94 -8.33 13.06
C HIS A 91 7.97 -9.45 11.98
N GLN A 92 8.97 -10.34 12.03
CA GLN A 92 8.98 -11.52 11.15
C GLN A 92 7.81 -12.47 11.44
N LEU A 93 7.48 -12.68 12.72
CA LEU A 93 6.31 -13.45 13.13
C LEU A 93 5.02 -12.81 12.60
N LYS A 94 4.87 -11.49 12.75
CA LYS A 94 3.75 -10.71 12.20
C LYS A 94 3.58 -10.95 10.70
N ASN A 95 4.67 -10.97 9.93
CA ASN A 95 4.58 -11.20 8.49
C ASN A 95 4.09 -12.63 8.16
N ARG A 96 4.51 -13.65 8.93
CA ARG A 96 3.96 -15.01 8.79
C ARG A 96 2.47 -15.08 9.13
N LEU A 97 2.05 -14.40 10.19
CA LEU A 97 0.64 -14.34 10.59
C LEU A 97 -0.22 -13.59 9.58
N TYR A 98 0.30 -12.50 9.02
CA TYR A 98 -0.35 -11.78 7.91
C TYR A 98 -0.55 -12.71 6.71
N ALA A 99 0.47 -13.48 6.33
CA ALA A 99 0.35 -14.45 5.24
C ALA A 99 -0.73 -15.49 5.50
N GLN A 100 -0.87 -15.97 6.74
CA GLN A 100 -1.95 -16.88 7.12
C GLN A 100 -3.33 -16.23 6.98
N ILE A 101 -3.49 -14.98 7.44
CA ILE A 101 -4.76 -14.23 7.30
C ILE A 101 -5.12 -14.09 5.81
N VAL A 102 -4.17 -13.70 4.96
CA VAL A 102 -4.44 -13.58 3.51
C VAL A 102 -4.83 -14.92 2.90
N GLN A 103 -4.21 -16.03 3.34
CA GLN A 103 -4.50 -17.38 2.83
C GLN A 103 -5.91 -17.89 3.22
N THR A 104 -6.56 -17.34 4.25
CA THR A 104 -7.96 -17.69 4.55
C THR A 104 -8.93 -17.21 3.49
N GLY A 105 -8.52 -16.26 2.63
CA GLY A 105 -9.37 -15.63 1.62
C GLY A 105 -10.35 -14.59 2.19
N GLU A 106 -10.21 -14.23 3.46
CA GLU A 106 -11.08 -13.26 4.15
C GLU A 106 -10.66 -11.80 3.90
N LEU A 107 -9.67 -11.56 3.05
CA LEU A 107 -9.16 -10.24 2.71
C LEU A 107 -9.51 -9.88 1.26
N PRO A 108 -10.74 -9.33 1.04
CA PRO A 108 -11.22 -9.05 -0.30
C PRO A 108 -10.51 -7.83 -0.91
N LEU A 109 -10.34 -7.86 -2.23
CA LEU A 109 -9.93 -6.69 -3.00
C LEU A 109 -11.00 -5.61 -2.95
N ARG A 110 -10.58 -4.37 -3.02
CA ARG A 110 -11.49 -3.22 -2.96
C ARG A 110 -12.44 -3.19 -4.17
N PRO A 111 -13.71 -2.74 -3.95
CA PRO A 111 -14.72 -2.73 -5.00
C PRO A 111 -14.31 -1.95 -6.24
N GLY A 112 -14.50 -2.54 -7.41
CA GLY A 112 -14.20 -1.95 -8.71
C GLY A 112 -12.75 -2.10 -9.19
N LEU A 113 -11.81 -2.53 -8.32
CA LEU A 113 -10.39 -2.65 -8.65
C LEU A 113 -10.16 -3.58 -9.85
N LEU A 114 -10.62 -4.82 -9.78
CA LEU A 114 -10.39 -5.82 -10.84
C LEU A 114 -10.97 -5.37 -12.20
N ALA A 115 -12.14 -4.73 -12.19
CA ALA A 115 -12.74 -4.20 -13.41
C ALA A 115 -11.87 -3.10 -14.01
N TRP A 116 -11.37 -2.18 -13.18
CA TRP A 116 -10.47 -1.13 -13.65
C TRP A 116 -9.16 -1.69 -14.19
N MET A 117 -8.51 -2.61 -13.48
CA MET A 117 -7.27 -3.25 -13.96
C MET A 117 -7.48 -4.01 -15.28
N ALA A 118 -8.59 -4.73 -15.42
CA ALA A 118 -8.95 -5.39 -16.68
C ALA A 118 -9.18 -4.40 -17.83
N ASP A 119 -9.74 -3.23 -17.56
CA ASP A 119 -9.92 -2.18 -18.58
C ASP A 119 -8.58 -1.54 -18.97
N LEU A 120 -7.61 -1.39 -18.04
CA LEU A 120 -6.24 -0.98 -18.38
C LEU A 120 -5.57 -2.00 -19.31
N GLU A 121 -5.68 -3.29 -19.03
CA GLU A 121 -5.10 -4.35 -19.88
C GLU A 121 -5.72 -4.39 -21.26
N LYS A 122 -7.05 -4.25 -21.37
CA LYS A 122 -7.74 -4.17 -22.68
C LYS A 122 -7.28 -2.97 -23.49
N ALA A 123 -6.98 -1.86 -22.82
CA ALA A 123 -6.49 -0.65 -23.46
C ALA A 123 -4.97 -0.68 -23.73
N GLY A 124 -4.27 -1.75 -23.37
CA GLY A 124 -2.83 -1.89 -23.55
C GLY A 124 -1.99 -1.00 -22.61
N CYS A 125 -2.58 -0.46 -21.54
CA CYS A 125 -1.89 0.34 -20.55
C CYS A 125 -1.29 -0.59 -19.48
N PRO A 126 0.05 -0.64 -19.32
CA PRO A 126 0.68 -1.44 -18.29
C PRO A 126 0.35 -0.89 -16.91
N TRP A 127 0.24 -1.79 -15.94
CA TRP A 127 0.12 -1.43 -14.54
C TRP A 127 1.24 -2.07 -13.71
N GLY A 128 1.54 -1.47 -12.57
CA GLY A 128 2.57 -1.95 -11.66
C GLY A 128 2.21 -1.70 -10.21
N VAL A 129 3.08 -2.19 -9.31
CA VAL A 129 2.94 -2.09 -7.86
C VAL A 129 4.09 -1.30 -7.27
N VAL A 130 3.77 -0.32 -6.42
CA VAL A 130 4.74 0.50 -5.69
C VAL A 130 4.30 0.62 -4.23
N THR A 131 4.89 -0.17 -3.35
CA THR A 131 4.45 -0.30 -1.97
C THR A 131 5.61 -0.20 -0.97
N THR A 132 5.29 0.07 0.28
CA THR A 132 6.23 0.01 1.41
C THR A 132 6.15 -1.32 2.17
N THR A 133 5.20 -2.19 1.80
CA THR A 133 5.10 -3.55 2.35
C THR A 133 6.24 -4.44 1.82
N SER A 134 6.46 -5.57 2.48
CA SER A 134 7.50 -6.51 2.05
C SER A 134 7.10 -7.28 0.79
N ARG A 135 8.10 -7.70 0.04
CA ARG A 135 7.89 -8.54 -1.14
C ARG A 135 7.09 -9.79 -0.81
N GLY A 136 7.39 -10.45 0.31
CA GLY A 136 6.64 -11.63 0.73
C GLY A 136 5.17 -11.37 1.03
N ASN A 137 4.83 -10.20 1.61
CA ASN A 137 3.44 -9.83 1.84
C ASN A 137 2.68 -9.59 0.51
N TRP A 138 3.33 -8.92 -0.45
CA TRP A 138 2.78 -8.75 -1.80
C TRP A 138 2.56 -10.09 -2.50
N ASP A 139 3.56 -10.96 -2.52
CA ASP A 139 3.50 -12.25 -3.22
C ASP A 139 2.35 -13.12 -2.68
N VAL A 140 2.12 -13.09 -1.37
CA VAL A 140 0.98 -13.82 -0.76
C VAL A 140 -0.35 -13.19 -1.16
N LEU A 141 -0.47 -11.86 -1.14
CA LEU A 141 -1.69 -11.17 -1.57
C LEU A 141 -1.98 -11.46 -3.05
N TRP A 142 -0.98 -11.35 -3.90
CA TRP A 142 -1.09 -11.65 -5.34
C TRP A 142 -1.57 -13.07 -5.59
N ALA A 143 -0.89 -14.05 -4.97
CA ALA A 143 -1.19 -15.46 -5.16
C ALA A 143 -2.59 -15.89 -4.66
N ASN A 144 -3.16 -15.19 -3.68
CA ASN A 144 -4.44 -15.58 -3.09
C ASN A 144 -5.60 -14.71 -3.55
N SER A 145 -5.47 -13.37 -3.48
CA SER A 145 -6.59 -12.47 -3.78
C SER A 145 -6.76 -12.18 -5.27
N PHE A 146 -5.70 -12.37 -6.08
CA PHE A 146 -5.76 -12.17 -7.54
C PHE A 146 -5.77 -13.47 -8.35
N ARG A 147 -5.70 -14.64 -7.71
CA ARG A 147 -5.57 -15.97 -8.35
C ARG A 147 -6.49 -16.18 -9.55
N ASP A 148 -7.76 -15.84 -9.39
CA ASP A 148 -8.80 -16.09 -10.39
C ASP A 148 -9.19 -14.82 -11.17
N SER A 149 -8.38 -13.77 -11.08
CA SER A 149 -8.68 -12.48 -11.71
C SER A 149 -8.53 -12.49 -13.24
N GLY A 150 -7.68 -13.38 -13.77
CA GLY A 150 -7.30 -13.41 -15.19
C GLY A 150 -6.35 -12.27 -15.58
N LEU A 151 -5.90 -11.44 -14.64
CA LEU A 151 -4.95 -10.36 -14.89
C LEU A 151 -3.55 -10.92 -15.13
N ARG A 152 -2.77 -10.22 -15.96
CA ARG A 152 -1.33 -10.50 -16.15
C ARG A 152 -0.55 -10.06 -14.93
N ASP A 153 0.69 -10.55 -14.84
CA ASP A 153 1.62 -10.07 -13.83
C ASP A 153 1.88 -8.56 -13.99
N PRO A 154 2.09 -7.83 -12.88
CA PRO A 154 2.45 -6.43 -12.92
C PRO A 154 3.69 -6.18 -13.78
N ALA A 155 3.69 -5.13 -14.61
CA ALA A 155 4.83 -4.76 -15.45
C ALA A 155 6.06 -4.32 -14.61
N VAL A 156 5.82 -3.84 -13.40
CA VAL A 156 6.85 -3.48 -12.42
C VAL A 156 6.35 -3.72 -11.01
N ILE A 157 7.25 -4.16 -10.14
CA ILE A 157 6.98 -4.29 -8.70
C ILE A 157 8.14 -3.64 -7.96
N VAL A 158 7.80 -2.69 -7.06
CA VAL A 158 8.73 -2.06 -6.11
C VAL A 158 8.15 -2.24 -4.72
N CYS A 159 8.88 -2.95 -3.86
CA CYS A 159 8.52 -3.24 -2.47
C CYS A 159 9.43 -2.48 -1.49
N GLY A 160 9.12 -2.56 -0.21
CA GLY A 160 9.85 -1.85 0.82
C GLY A 160 11.34 -2.18 0.94
N GLU A 161 11.76 -3.34 0.43
CA GLU A 161 13.17 -3.78 0.39
C GLU A 161 13.94 -3.27 -0.83
N ASP A 162 13.24 -2.81 -1.86
CA ASP A 162 13.86 -2.31 -3.10
C ASP A 162 14.45 -0.89 -2.94
N VAL A 163 14.12 -0.18 -1.87
CA VAL A 163 14.45 1.24 -1.66
C VAL A 163 15.12 1.48 -0.30
N ALA A 164 16.00 2.46 -0.25
CA ALA A 164 16.62 2.91 1.00
C ALA A 164 15.66 3.77 1.83
N HIS A 165 14.84 4.58 1.16
CA HIS A 165 13.89 5.49 1.80
C HIS A 165 12.47 5.19 1.35
N LYS A 166 11.61 4.87 2.34
CA LYS A 166 10.20 4.57 2.11
C LYS A 166 9.38 5.86 1.95
N LYS A 167 8.18 5.78 1.35
CA LYS A 167 7.22 6.88 1.29
C LYS A 167 7.11 7.57 2.67
N PRO A 168 7.15 8.90 2.76
CA PRO A 168 6.88 9.89 1.70
C PRO A 168 8.08 10.24 0.81
N ASP A 169 9.23 9.57 0.93
CA ASP A 169 10.32 9.73 -0.02
C ASP A 169 9.90 9.24 -1.41
N PRO A 170 10.25 9.94 -2.49
CA PRO A 170 9.84 9.58 -3.84
C PRO A 170 10.57 8.37 -4.44
N GLU A 171 11.60 7.84 -3.77
CA GLU A 171 12.51 6.82 -4.31
C GLU A 171 11.76 5.64 -4.94
N ALA A 172 10.69 5.15 -4.29
CA ALA A 172 9.96 4.00 -4.79
C ALA A 172 9.22 4.27 -6.11
N TYR A 173 8.60 5.44 -6.26
CA TYR A 173 7.94 5.84 -7.50
C TYR A 173 8.93 6.18 -8.60
N GLN A 174 10.04 6.84 -8.26
CA GLN A 174 11.10 7.09 -9.22
C GLN A 174 11.68 5.79 -9.76
N LEU A 175 12.00 4.84 -8.88
CA LEU A 175 12.52 3.52 -9.26
C LEU A 175 11.54 2.76 -10.18
N ALA A 176 10.24 2.84 -9.90
CA ALA A 176 9.23 2.19 -10.75
C ALA A 176 9.17 2.83 -12.14
N ALA A 177 9.19 4.16 -12.23
CA ALA A 177 9.21 4.87 -13.51
C ALA A 177 10.49 4.55 -14.30
N ASP A 178 11.65 4.53 -13.64
CA ASP A 178 12.94 4.18 -14.27
C ASP A 178 12.94 2.74 -14.80
N ARG A 179 12.41 1.77 -14.04
CA ARG A 179 12.30 0.37 -14.48
C ARG A 179 11.37 0.19 -15.69
N LEU A 180 10.37 1.07 -15.84
CA LEU A 180 9.48 1.10 -17.00
C LEU A 180 10.04 1.91 -18.19
N GLY A 181 11.13 2.66 -17.98
CA GLY A 181 11.67 3.58 -18.99
C GLY A 181 10.73 4.76 -19.30
N LEU A 182 9.98 5.22 -18.28
CA LEU A 182 9.00 6.31 -18.39
C LEU A 182 9.41 7.51 -17.55
N GLN A 183 8.93 8.70 -17.95
CA GLN A 183 9.01 9.85 -17.06
C GLN A 183 7.93 9.74 -15.97
N PRO A 184 8.17 10.24 -14.75
CA PRO A 184 7.14 10.26 -13.70
C PRO A 184 5.83 10.93 -14.15
N SER A 185 5.90 11.99 -14.95
CA SER A 185 4.72 12.69 -15.50
C SER A 185 3.90 11.86 -16.49
N ASP A 186 4.46 10.77 -17.04
CA ASP A 186 3.76 9.85 -17.94
C ASP A 186 3.07 8.70 -17.17
N CYS A 187 3.25 8.64 -15.85
CA CYS A 187 2.65 7.63 -14.99
C CYS A 187 1.53 8.25 -14.15
N LEU A 188 0.62 7.40 -13.67
CA LEU A 188 -0.38 7.74 -12.66
C LEU A 188 -0.14 6.90 -11.41
N ALA A 189 0.16 7.53 -10.28
CA ALA A 189 0.13 6.85 -8.99
C ALA A 189 -1.32 6.70 -8.51
N VAL A 190 -1.65 5.56 -7.90
CA VAL A 190 -2.93 5.31 -7.22
C VAL A 190 -2.63 5.00 -5.77
N GLU A 191 -3.18 5.79 -4.88
CA GLU A 191 -2.83 5.84 -3.46
C GLU A 191 -4.08 5.94 -2.59
N ASP A 192 -3.89 5.69 -1.30
CA ASP A 192 -4.90 5.93 -0.26
C ASP A 192 -4.41 6.84 0.86
N SER A 193 -3.09 7.07 0.92
CA SER A 193 -2.40 7.70 2.04
C SER A 193 -1.77 9.06 1.71
N PRO A 194 -1.69 9.99 2.71
CA PRO A 194 -0.94 11.24 2.54
C PRO A 194 0.56 11.04 2.27
N ASN A 195 1.16 9.99 2.80
CA ASN A 195 2.58 9.69 2.57
C ASN A 195 2.83 9.27 1.12
N GLY A 196 1.96 8.45 0.56
CA GLY A 196 2.06 8.04 -0.83
C GLY A 196 1.79 9.19 -1.81
N LEU A 197 0.77 10.01 -1.53
CA LEU A 197 0.50 11.22 -2.31
C LEU A 197 1.73 12.14 -2.35
N LYS A 198 2.36 12.40 -1.20
CA LYS A 198 3.57 13.25 -1.12
C LYS A 198 4.72 12.66 -1.92
N ALA A 199 4.92 11.34 -1.85
CA ALA A 199 5.98 10.66 -2.60
C ALA A 199 5.80 10.83 -4.12
N ALA A 200 4.58 10.67 -4.65
CA ALA A 200 4.29 10.88 -6.07
C ALA A 200 4.46 12.36 -6.47
N GLN A 201 3.94 13.29 -5.65
CA GLN A 201 4.03 14.74 -5.91
C GLN A 201 5.47 15.24 -5.96
N ALA A 202 6.37 14.70 -5.12
CA ALA A 202 7.76 15.13 -5.03
C ALA A 202 8.54 14.99 -6.36
N ILE A 203 8.08 14.08 -7.25
CA ILE A 203 8.67 13.86 -8.59
C ILE A 203 7.73 14.31 -9.72
N GLY A 204 6.67 15.06 -9.42
CA GLY A 204 5.71 15.52 -10.41
C GLY A 204 4.86 14.42 -11.04
N MET A 205 4.74 13.25 -10.39
CA MET A 205 3.87 12.17 -10.84
C MET A 205 2.41 12.50 -10.45
N PRO A 206 1.46 12.53 -11.41
CA PRO A 206 0.03 12.64 -11.08
C PRO A 206 -0.40 11.53 -10.12
N CYS A 207 -1.21 11.89 -9.13
CA CYS A 207 -1.69 10.94 -8.12
C CYS A 207 -3.19 11.00 -7.97
N LEU A 208 -3.85 9.87 -8.22
CA LEU A 208 -5.24 9.61 -7.89
C LEU A 208 -5.31 9.00 -6.49
N VAL A 209 -6.17 9.52 -5.64
CA VAL A 209 -6.41 8.96 -4.31
C VAL A 209 -7.75 8.23 -4.28
N VAL A 210 -7.76 7.00 -3.75
CA VAL A 210 -8.96 6.24 -3.43
C VAL A 210 -8.96 6.03 -1.92
N LYS A 211 -9.79 6.80 -1.19
CA LYS A 211 -9.82 6.81 0.27
C LYS A 211 -9.97 5.41 0.86
N SER A 212 -9.15 5.09 1.85
CA SER A 212 -9.23 3.88 2.66
C SER A 212 -9.87 4.16 4.02
N PHE A 213 -10.10 3.10 4.80
CA PHE A 213 -10.70 3.18 6.13
C PHE A 213 -9.93 4.12 7.07
N TYR A 214 -8.60 4.03 7.11
CA TYR A 214 -7.81 4.85 8.04
C TYR A 214 -7.58 6.28 7.57
N PHE A 215 -7.71 6.56 6.28
CA PHE A 215 -7.44 7.87 5.69
C PHE A 215 -8.67 8.53 5.09
N GLU A 216 -9.89 8.10 5.49
CA GLU A 216 -11.14 8.66 4.99
C GLU A 216 -11.22 10.18 5.13
N GLN A 217 -10.71 10.73 6.25
CA GLN A 217 -10.75 12.15 6.58
C GLN A 217 -9.39 12.85 6.41
N ALA A 218 -8.42 12.22 5.75
CA ALA A 218 -7.10 12.80 5.56
C ALA A 218 -7.12 13.94 4.53
N ASP A 219 -6.11 14.82 4.62
CA ASP A 219 -5.90 15.88 3.63
C ASP A 219 -5.15 15.30 2.42
N PHE A 220 -5.78 15.40 1.26
CA PHE A 220 -5.25 14.99 -0.03
C PHE A 220 -5.07 16.18 -0.99
N THR A 221 -4.75 17.34 -0.46
CA THR A 221 -4.47 18.54 -1.27
C THR A 221 -3.37 18.25 -2.29
N GLY A 222 -3.65 18.55 -3.56
CA GLY A 222 -2.76 18.32 -4.69
C GLY A 222 -2.91 16.95 -5.37
N ALA A 223 -3.79 16.06 -4.91
CA ALA A 223 -4.20 14.91 -5.71
C ALA A 223 -4.92 15.36 -6.98
N CYS A 224 -4.70 14.67 -8.10
CA CYS A 224 -5.41 14.98 -9.36
C CYS A 224 -6.91 14.68 -9.23
N GLN A 225 -7.27 13.72 -8.40
CA GLN A 225 -8.64 13.40 -8.00
C GLN A 225 -8.64 12.62 -6.68
N VAL A 226 -9.72 12.73 -5.90
CA VAL A 226 -9.99 11.93 -4.70
C VAL A 226 -11.32 11.21 -4.90
N LEU A 227 -11.32 9.89 -4.76
CA LEU A 227 -12.49 9.01 -4.95
C LEU A 227 -12.75 8.17 -3.70
N ASP A 228 -13.95 7.67 -3.56
CA ASP A 228 -14.33 6.74 -2.48
C ASP A 228 -14.18 5.26 -2.90
N SER A 229 -14.14 4.98 -4.22
CA SER A 229 -14.07 3.62 -4.76
C SER A 229 -13.45 3.59 -6.15
N HIS A 230 -12.73 2.51 -6.47
CA HIS A 230 -12.23 2.23 -7.83
C HIS A 230 -13.35 2.11 -8.86
N SER A 231 -14.57 1.76 -8.46
CA SER A 231 -15.73 1.69 -9.36
C SER A 231 -16.11 3.05 -9.98
N GLN A 232 -15.56 4.13 -9.47
CA GLN A 232 -15.75 5.49 -9.99
C GLN A 232 -14.76 5.85 -11.13
N VAL A 233 -13.82 4.96 -11.44
CA VAL A 233 -12.86 5.16 -12.54
C VAL A 233 -13.41 4.60 -13.85
N ARG A 234 -13.18 5.32 -14.94
CA ARG A 234 -13.41 4.86 -16.32
C ARG A 234 -12.14 5.04 -17.12
N VAL A 235 -11.76 4.04 -17.88
CA VAL A 235 -10.61 4.11 -18.79
C VAL A 235 -11.12 4.59 -20.15
N CYS A 236 -10.56 5.70 -20.62
CA CYS A 236 -10.83 6.22 -21.94
C CYS A 236 -9.66 5.85 -22.85
N ALA A 237 -9.90 4.97 -23.83
CA ALA A 237 -8.91 4.67 -24.85
C ALA A 237 -8.56 5.95 -25.64
N PRO A 238 -7.32 6.10 -26.11
CA PRO A 238 -6.99 7.18 -27.04
C PRO A 238 -7.86 7.06 -28.28
N ALA A 239 -8.37 8.21 -28.74
CA ALA A 239 -9.21 8.30 -29.93
C ALA A 239 -8.42 7.93 -31.19
#